data_c132423d84daffa2f822c58bbaca0edc
#
_entry.id   c132423d84daffa2f822c58bbaca0edc
#
_cell.length_a   1.000
_cell.length_b   1.000
_cell.length_c   1.000
_cell.angle_alpha   90.00
_cell.angle_beta   90.00
_cell.angle_gamma   90.00
#
_symmetry.space_group_name_H-M   'P 1'
#
loop_
_entity.id
_entity.type
_entity.pdbx_description
1 polymer ?
#
loop_
_entity_poly.entity_id
_entity_poly.type
_entity_poly.pdbx_seq_one_letter_code
_entity_poly.pdbx_strand_id
1 'polypeptide(L)'
;MKKTFAQSIFCSILAIFFSSVAYADVYNYVGKETYYSLDDPNSWSPKGGSSGSYEWLKGHTFIFDSNTNTDAVNEVAVKYLKDGDTPDIEEIIFKTTTNVQASSSSNTTSYTSIKVGKVTVYTGTQDKLSTFSKITLGELSIGADSETPVSTSTIFSTSFNNNGNDYFYNSANDNSISADIGRVTLNGAVPTNPNDQNTTLWYINNQASASANYKSGVILVNGIGGIGTVRNNFGDNVEGSTTLVFTNTSDASFKGVLMDDWNSGLKLAKITVIMDGAENATQTIRQVSTSPNGVWNRNDLDSVGTIIKNGTLAVSTAGDVELSRVKLEGGALAVATRDDAGVGGTLSVRGIDWEGGEIKLAINHTTLESATGINQIGGEDAKYVFEVDLSDFASDMTFEGDEYTLLLSGVEAFGDVSKYEANLIYNGTELSGIDYEILSTAYGLNIALYGTIPEPSEVALFIGAAALFLAAYKRRLRK
;
A
#
# COMPACT_ATOMS: atom_id res chain seq x y z
N MET A 1 -14.51 -38.20 -49.87
CA MET A 1 -14.45 -38.06 -48.41
C MET A 1 -13.35 -37.15 -47.84
N LYS A 2 -12.19 -36.93 -48.46
CA LYS A 2 -11.12 -36.07 -47.92
C LYS A 2 -11.34 -34.55 -48.08
N LYS A 3 -12.17 -34.08 -49.03
CA LYS A 3 -12.44 -32.63 -49.21
C LYS A 3 -13.46 -32.05 -48.23
N THR A 4 -14.41 -32.84 -47.76
CA THR A 4 -15.47 -32.41 -46.86
C THR A 4 -14.96 -32.25 -45.41
N PHE A 5 -13.93 -33.02 -45.06
CA PHE A 5 -13.36 -32.93 -43.70
C PHE A 5 -12.51 -31.66 -43.48
N ALA A 6 -11.79 -31.23 -44.53
CA ALA A 6 -10.97 -30.02 -44.47
C ALA A 6 -11.81 -28.72 -44.38
N GLN A 7 -12.97 -28.69 -45.07
CA GLN A 7 -13.88 -27.54 -44.99
C GLN A 7 -14.57 -27.42 -43.62
N SER A 8 -14.92 -28.56 -42.99
CA SER A 8 -15.53 -28.54 -41.66
C SER A 8 -14.58 -28.07 -40.55
N ILE A 9 -13.29 -28.45 -40.63
CA ILE A 9 -12.26 -27.97 -39.67
C ILE A 9 -11.97 -26.48 -39.89
N PHE A 10 -11.92 -26.01 -41.13
CA PHE A 10 -11.67 -24.59 -41.42
C PHE A 10 -12.82 -23.68 -40.97
N CYS A 11 -14.07 -24.11 -41.13
CA CYS A 11 -15.23 -23.38 -40.57
C CYS A 11 -15.25 -23.39 -39.03
N SER A 12 -14.83 -24.47 -38.37
CA SER A 12 -14.77 -24.55 -36.93
C SER A 12 -13.63 -23.69 -36.33
N ILE A 13 -12.49 -23.64 -37.03
CA ILE A 13 -11.37 -22.77 -36.62
C ILE A 13 -11.71 -21.30 -36.86
N LEU A 14 -12.41 -20.97 -37.98
CA LEU A 14 -12.85 -19.60 -38.23
C LEU A 14 -13.92 -19.13 -37.24
N ALA A 15 -14.80 -20.02 -36.77
CA ALA A 15 -15.79 -19.70 -35.75
C ALA A 15 -15.17 -19.46 -34.35
N ILE A 16 -14.01 -20.07 -34.08
CA ILE A 16 -13.27 -19.82 -32.81
C ILE A 16 -12.53 -18.47 -32.85
N PHE A 17 -12.13 -17.99 -34.06
CA PHE A 17 -11.51 -16.67 -34.20
C PHE A 17 -12.51 -15.50 -34.28
N PHE A 18 -13.80 -15.77 -34.46
CA PHE A 18 -14.90 -14.79 -34.38
C PHE A 18 -15.68 -14.89 -33.08
N SER A 19 -15.16 -15.52 -32.01
CA SER A 19 -15.62 -15.21 -30.70
C SER A 19 -15.38 -13.70 -30.51
N SER A 20 -16.45 -12.93 -30.62
CA SER A 20 -16.51 -11.49 -30.49
C SER A 20 -15.54 -11.03 -29.38
N VAL A 21 -14.44 -10.40 -29.78
CA VAL A 21 -13.78 -9.47 -28.87
C VAL A 21 -14.87 -8.43 -28.60
N ALA A 22 -15.54 -8.55 -27.48
CA ALA A 22 -16.46 -7.52 -27.02
C ALA A 22 -15.57 -6.30 -26.80
N TYR A 23 -15.61 -5.34 -27.74
CA TYR A 23 -14.97 -4.07 -27.53
C TYR A 23 -15.67 -3.41 -26.34
N ALA A 24 -14.89 -2.96 -25.37
CA ALA A 24 -15.40 -2.13 -24.30
C ALA A 24 -15.94 -0.84 -24.93
N ASP A 25 -17.24 -0.59 -24.77
CA ASP A 25 -17.83 0.68 -25.19
C ASP A 25 -17.49 1.76 -24.16
N VAL A 26 -17.35 3.00 -24.64
CA VAL A 26 -17.10 4.17 -23.81
C VAL A 26 -18.38 4.98 -23.70
N TYR A 27 -18.86 5.15 -22.48
CA TYR A 27 -20.08 5.88 -22.18
C TYR A 27 -19.75 7.20 -21.48
N ASN A 28 -20.18 8.32 -22.08
CA ASN A 28 -20.06 9.64 -21.47
C ASN A 28 -21.36 10.00 -20.74
N TYR A 29 -21.24 10.48 -19.53
CA TYR A 29 -22.36 10.91 -18.72
C TYR A 29 -23.01 12.17 -19.33
N VAL A 30 -24.31 12.12 -19.58
CA VAL A 30 -25.11 13.21 -20.16
C VAL A 30 -26.36 13.53 -19.32
N GLY A 31 -26.48 12.94 -18.14
CA GLY A 31 -27.60 13.18 -17.24
C GLY A 31 -27.66 14.62 -16.73
N LYS A 32 -28.87 15.11 -16.45
CA LYS A 32 -29.13 16.50 -16.06
C LYS A 32 -29.64 16.68 -14.64
N GLU A 33 -29.89 15.60 -13.92
CA GLU A 33 -30.49 15.65 -12.58
C GLU A 33 -29.50 15.30 -11.47
N THR A 34 -29.81 15.68 -10.26
CA THR A 34 -28.95 15.55 -9.09
C THR A 34 -28.79 14.10 -8.60
N TYR A 35 -29.71 13.20 -9.00
CA TYR A 35 -29.71 11.79 -8.58
C TYR A 35 -30.02 10.89 -9.77
N TYR A 36 -29.01 10.18 -10.25
CA TYR A 36 -29.20 9.21 -11.33
C TYR A 36 -28.74 7.82 -10.92
N SER A 37 -29.27 6.85 -11.61
CA SER A 37 -28.82 5.49 -11.52
C SER A 37 -27.69 5.25 -12.52
N LEU A 38 -26.59 4.65 -12.09
CA LEU A 38 -25.51 4.23 -12.97
C LEU A 38 -26.03 3.29 -14.06
N ASP A 39 -27.07 2.54 -13.77
CA ASP A 39 -27.76 1.61 -14.66
C ASP A 39 -28.89 2.24 -15.49
N ASP A 40 -29.11 3.56 -15.43
CA ASP A 40 -30.05 4.23 -16.33
C ASP A 40 -29.40 4.50 -17.70
N PRO A 41 -29.83 3.75 -18.74
CA PRO A 41 -29.23 3.87 -20.07
C PRO A 41 -29.39 5.26 -20.71
N ASN A 42 -30.38 6.06 -20.25
CA ASN A 42 -30.62 7.39 -20.80
C ASN A 42 -29.65 8.44 -20.25
N SER A 43 -28.93 8.12 -19.18
CA SER A 43 -27.92 9.00 -18.58
C SER A 43 -26.59 8.97 -19.33
N TRP A 44 -26.47 8.17 -20.38
CA TRP A 44 -25.21 7.91 -21.07
C TRP A 44 -25.26 8.21 -22.57
N SER A 45 -24.12 8.59 -23.14
CA SER A 45 -23.91 8.75 -24.58
C SER A 45 -22.65 7.93 -25.01
N PRO A 46 -22.80 6.93 -25.91
CA PRO A 46 -24.07 6.46 -26.50
C PRO A 46 -25.06 5.96 -25.45
N LYS A 47 -26.33 5.85 -25.84
CA LYS A 47 -27.36 5.34 -24.93
C LYS A 47 -26.98 3.93 -24.47
N GLY A 48 -27.03 3.71 -23.15
CA GLY A 48 -26.75 2.42 -22.54
C GLY A 48 -27.78 1.33 -22.86
N GLY A 49 -27.70 0.23 -22.13
CA GLY A 49 -28.56 -0.95 -22.30
C GLY A 49 -30.00 -0.77 -21.81
N SER A 50 -30.58 -1.80 -21.21
CA SER A 50 -31.95 -1.78 -20.72
C SER A 50 -32.04 -1.20 -19.31
N SER A 51 -33.02 -0.33 -19.06
CA SER A 51 -33.30 0.21 -17.73
C SER A 51 -33.63 -0.89 -16.71
N GLY A 52 -33.06 -0.80 -15.51
CA GLY A 52 -33.27 -1.75 -14.42
C GLY A 52 -32.47 -3.05 -14.53
N SER A 53 -31.48 -3.11 -15.44
CA SER A 53 -30.51 -4.18 -15.54
C SER A 53 -29.11 -3.58 -15.49
N TYR A 54 -28.22 -4.09 -14.63
CA TYR A 54 -26.82 -3.67 -14.55
C TYR A 54 -25.88 -4.56 -15.42
N GLU A 55 -26.40 -5.60 -16.04
CA GLU A 55 -25.62 -6.50 -16.92
C GLU A 55 -24.92 -5.75 -18.06
N TRP A 56 -25.50 -4.67 -18.55
CA TRP A 56 -24.89 -3.86 -19.60
C TRP A 56 -23.73 -2.97 -19.11
N LEU A 57 -23.50 -2.86 -17.80
CA LEU A 57 -22.36 -2.12 -17.25
C LEU A 57 -21.05 -2.92 -17.39
N LYS A 58 -21.18 -4.23 -17.55
CA LYS A 58 -20.06 -5.16 -17.54
C LYS A 58 -19.10 -4.92 -18.69
N GLY A 59 -17.81 -4.74 -18.35
CA GLY A 59 -16.73 -4.62 -19.32
C GLY A 59 -16.72 -3.30 -20.10
N HIS A 60 -17.41 -2.25 -19.60
CA HIS A 60 -17.46 -0.96 -20.27
C HIS A 60 -16.78 0.14 -19.44
N THR A 61 -16.42 1.24 -20.11
CA THR A 61 -15.83 2.44 -19.52
C THR A 61 -16.88 3.53 -19.37
N PHE A 62 -16.93 4.14 -18.18
CA PHE A 62 -17.86 5.22 -17.83
C PHE A 62 -17.09 6.49 -17.49
N ILE A 63 -17.38 7.59 -18.21
CA ILE A 63 -16.71 8.89 -18.08
C ILE A 63 -17.68 9.93 -17.53
N PHE A 64 -17.32 10.53 -16.40
CA PHE A 64 -17.98 11.69 -15.82
C PHE A 64 -17.16 12.94 -16.20
N ASP A 65 -17.66 13.74 -17.18
CA ASP A 65 -16.96 14.91 -17.72
C ASP A 65 -17.90 16.13 -17.79
N SER A 66 -17.56 17.22 -17.09
CA SER A 66 -18.34 18.45 -17.10
C SER A 66 -18.38 19.16 -18.44
N ASN A 67 -17.39 18.88 -19.32
CA ASN A 67 -17.38 19.48 -20.66
C ASN A 67 -18.52 18.98 -21.55
N THR A 68 -19.12 17.84 -21.20
CA THR A 68 -20.28 17.26 -21.88
C THR A 68 -21.60 17.58 -21.20
N ASN A 69 -21.56 18.09 -19.94
CA ASN A 69 -22.72 18.45 -19.17
C ASN A 69 -22.52 19.80 -18.48
N THR A 70 -23.34 20.79 -18.83
CA THR A 70 -23.29 22.16 -18.26
C THR A 70 -23.90 22.24 -16.86
N ASP A 71 -24.63 21.22 -16.42
CA ASP A 71 -25.23 21.16 -15.10
C ASP A 71 -24.34 20.32 -14.20
N ALA A 72 -23.72 20.93 -13.21
CA ALA A 72 -22.83 20.25 -12.25
C ALA A 72 -23.50 19.05 -11.63
N VAL A 73 -23.02 17.85 -11.94
CA VAL A 73 -23.51 16.64 -11.31
C VAL A 73 -22.79 16.47 -9.98
N ASN A 74 -23.49 16.66 -8.90
CA ASN A 74 -22.91 16.56 -7.56
C ASN A 74 -23.00 15.14 -6.98
N GLU A 75 -23.86 14.29 -7.52
CA GLU A 75 -24.05 12.94 -6.98
C GLU A 75 -24.72 12.00 -8.01
N VAL A 76 -24.09 10.86 -8.29
CA VAL A 76 -24.69 9.77 -9.06
C VAL A 76 -24.94 8.60 -8.12
N ALA A 77 -26.20 8.23 -7.94
CA ALA A 77 -26.59 7.14 -7.08
C ALA A 77 -26.91 5.88 -7.89
N VAL A 78 -26.35 4.75 -7.51
CA VAL A 78 -26.76 3.44 -8.03
C VAL A 78 -27.95 2.96 -7.24
N LYS A 79 -29.17 3.18 -7.78
CA LYS A 79 -30.42 3.01 -7.03
C LYS A 79 -31.04 1.61 -7.07
N TYR A 80 -30.67 0.75 -8.00
CA TYR A 80 -31.41 -0.47 -8.29
C TYR A 80 -30.63 -1.76 -8.20
N LEU A 81 -29.45 -1.74 -7.56
CA LEU A 81 -28.71 -2.96 -7.32
C LEU A 81 -29.39 -3.79 -6.23
N LYS A 82 -29.70 -5.03 -6.55
CA LYS A 82 -30.30 -5.98 -5.60
C LYS A 82 -29.20 -6.56 -4.70
N ASP A 83 -29.61 -7.06 -3.53
CA ASP A 83 -28.71 -7.80 -2.66
C ASP A 83 -27.97 -8.92 -3.43
N GLY A 84 -26.65 -8.94 -3.30
CA GLY A 84 -25.78 -9.91 -3.95
C GLY A 84 -25.36 -9.57 -5.38
N ASP A 85 -25.93 -8.51 -5.98
CA ASP A 85 -25.50 -8.04 -7.30
C ASP A 85 -24.17 -7.26 -7.18
N THR A 86 -23.21 -7.60 -8.02
CA THR A 86 -21.92 -6.91 -8.09
C THR A 86 -21.68 -6.47 -9.52
N PRO A 87 -21.90 -5.18 -9.87
CA PRO A 87 -21.54 -4.69 -11.20
C PRO A 87 -20.03 -4.84 -11.42
N ASP A 88 -19.64 -5.34 -12.58
CA ASP A 88 -18.27 -5.58 -13.02
C ASP A 88 -17.94 -4.61 -14.15
N ILE A 89 -17.42 -3.45 -13.80
CA ILE A 89 -17.16 -2.31 -14.68
C ILE A 89 -15.68 -2.36 -15.09
N GLU A 90 -15.36 -2.12 -16.36
CA GLU A 90 -13.98 -2.07 -16.84
C GLU A 90 -13.24 -0.86 -16.27
N GLU A 91 -13.81 0.35 -16.47
CA GLU A 91 -13.18 1.57 -15.97
C GLU A 91 -14.22 2.63 -15.62
N ILE A 92 -13.93 3.40 -14.56
CA ILE A 92 -14.62 4.65 -14.22
C ILE A 92 -13.61 5.79 -14.27
N ILE A 93 -13.93 6.84 -15.05
CA ILE A 93 -13.11 8.04 -15.19
C ILE A 93 -13.87 9.23 -14.64
N PHE A 94 -13.31 9.87 -13.61
CA PHE A 94 -13.82 11.10 -13.03
C PHE A 94 -13.02 12.29 -13.55
N LYS A 95 -13.62 13.10 -14.44
CA LYS A 95 -13.08 14.37 -14.91
C LYS A 95 -13.77 15.56 -14.25
N THR A 96 -14.81 15.31 -13.48
CA THR A 96 -15.55 16.27 -12.68
C THR A 96 -15.91 15.69 -11.35
N THR A 97 -16.13 16.53 -10.35
CA THR A 97 -16.57 16.11 -9.02
C THR A 97 -17.83 15.28 -9.07
N THR A 98 -17.76 14.03 -8.62
CA THR A 98 -18.87 13.07 -8.69
C THR A 98 -18.86 12.14 -7.48
N ASN A 99 -20.07 11.79 -6.99
CA ASN A 99 -20.23 10.77 -5.96
C ASN A 99 -21.01 9.58 -6.52
N VAL A 100 -20.34 8.46 -6.73
CA VAL A 100 -20.97 7.19 -7.06
C VAL A 100 -21.24 6.45 -5.75
N GLN A 101 -22.49 6.22 -5.43
CA GLN A 101 -22.87 5.58 -4.18
C GLN A 101 -23.87 4.45 -4.38
N ALA A 102 -23.80 3.41 -3.52
CA ALA A 102 -24.88 2.47 -3.37
C ALA A 102 -25.97 3.12 -2.52
N SER A 103 -27.12 3.39 -3.09
CA SER A 103 -28.26 3.89 -2.32
C SER A 103 -29.40 2.89 -2.36
N SER A 104 -29.94 2.55 -1.18
CA SER A 104 -31.24 1.90 -1.10
C SER A 104 -32.32 2.98 -1.08
N SER A 105 -33.25 2.92 -2.01
CA SER A 105 -34.38 3.87 -2.07
C SER A 105 -35.39 3.70 -0.95
N SER A 106 -35.20 2.78 -0.04
CA SER A 106 -36.13 2.55 1.09
C SER A 106 -35.46 1.69 2.14
N ASN A 107 -35.18 2.22 3.30
CA ASN A 107 -34.99 1.58 4.62
C ASN A 107 -34.54 0.08 4.70
N THR A 108 -34.16 -0.54 3.63
CA THR A 108 -33.64 -1.89 3.58
C THR A 108 -32.13 -1.83 3.48
N THR A 109 -31.49 -2.50 4.37
CA THR A 109 -30.04 -2.70 4.50
C THR A 109 -29.47 -3.55 3.37
N SER A 110 -29.67 -3.12 2.11
CA SER A 110 -29.11 -3.83 0.96
C SER A 110 -27.65 -3.45 0.79
N TYR A 111 -26.76 -4.39 1.06
CA TYR A 111 -25.34 -4.20 0.89
C TYR A 111 -24.94 -4.60 -0.52
N THR A 112 -24.66 -3.60 -1.32
CA THR A 112 -24.21 -3.79 -2.69
C THR A 112 -22.70 -3.70 -2.76
N SER A 113 -22.08 -4.67 -3.40
CA SER A 113 -20.65 -4.62 -3.75
C SER A 113 -20.47 -4.00 -5.13
N ILE A 114 -19.30 -3.42 -5.39
CA ILE A 114 -18.92 -2.94 -6.72
C ILE A 114 -17.54 -3.48 -7.08
N LYS A 115 -17.38 -3.88 -8.34
CA LYS A 115 -16.09 -4.25 -8.92
C LYS A 115 -15.80 -3.37 -10.12
N VAL A 116 -14.63 -2.74 -10.13
CA VAL A 116 -14.15 -1.87 -11.20
C VAL A 116 -12.71 -2.25 -11.54
N GLY A 117 -12.44 -2.52 -12.81
CA GLY A 117 -11.08 -2.85 -13.26
C GLY A 117 -10.12 -1.69 -13.00
N LYS A 118 -10.54 -0.45 -13.33
CA LYS A 118 -9.73 0.75 -13.10
C LYS A 118 -10.58 1.94 -12.68
N VAL A 119 -10.07 2.74 -11.75
CA VAL A 119 -10.62 4.06 -11.41
C VAL A 119 -9.56 5.12 -11.67
N THR A 120 -9.91 6.11 -12.49
CA THR A 120 -9.05 7.25 -12.84
C THR A 120 -9.72 8.54 -12.39
N VAL A 121 -9.04 9.29 -11.50
CA VAL A 121 -9.50 10.56 -10.94
C VAL A 121 -8.62 11.67 -11.46
N TYR A 122 -9.20 12.60 -12.22
CA TYR A 122 -8.47 13.71 -12.79
C TYR A 122 -8.22 14.81 -11.77
N THR A 123 -7.19 15.56 -12.02
CA THR A 123 -6.75 16.66 -11.19
C THR A 123 -7.82 17.71 -10.93
N GLY A 124 -7.94 18.16 -9.68
CA GLY A 124 -8.87 19.23 -9.28
C GLY A 124 -10.29 18.75 -9.04
N THR A 125 -10.55 17.44 -9.04
CA THR A 125 -11.87 16.87 -8.76
C THR A 125 -11.96 16.34 -7.32
N GLN A 126 -13.18 16.21 -6.83
CA GLN A 126 -13.48 15.61 -5.52
C GLN A 126 -14.50 14.49 -5.73
N ASP A 127 -14.01 13.25 -5.79
CA ASP A 127 -14.79 12.11 -6.19
C ASP A 127 -14.92 11.07 -5.07
N LYS A 128 -15.96 10.26 -5.13
CA LYS A 128 -16.27 9.32 -4.06
C LYS A 128 -16.94 8.05 -4.57
N LEU A 129 -16.52 6.90 -4.05
CA LEU A 129 -17.26 5.66 -4.03
C LEU A 129 -17.74 5.41 -2.60
N SER A 130 -19.06 5.38 -2.39
CA SER A 130 -19.60 5.42 -1.03
C SER A 130 -20.75 4.45 -0.80
N THR A 131 -20.93 4.06 0.47
CA THR A 131 -21.99 3.20 0.95
C THR A 131 -22.04 1.78 0.37
N PHE A 132 -20.99 1.33 -0.27
CA PHE A 132 -20.86 -0.06 -0.71
C PHE A 132 -20.49 -0.97 0.48
N SER A 133 -20.98 -2.21 0.44
CA SER A 133 -20.55 -3.24 1.41
C SER A 133 -19.10 -3.69 1.15
N LYS A 134 -18.74 -3.83 -0.14
CA LYS A 134 -17.39 -4.16 -0.58
C LYS A 134 -17.05 -3.39 -1.86
N ILE A 135 -15.84 -2.86 -1.93
CA ILE A 135 -15.27 -2.22 -3.12
C ILE A 135 -14.09 -3.05 -3.60
N THR A 136 -14.12 -3.48 -4.86
CA THR A 136 -13.00 -4.15 -5.51
C THR A 136 -12.51 -3.31 -6.68
N LEU A 137 -11.27 -2.86 -6.65
CA LEU A 137 -10.65 -2.08 -7.73
C LEU A 137 -9.39 -2.82 -8.22
N GLY A 138 -9.24 -2.97 -9.52
CA GLY A 138 -8.01 -3.49 -10.10
C GLY A 138 -6.86 -2.47 -10.02
N GLU A 139 -7.17 -1.19 -10.33
CA GLU A 139 -6.23 -0.07 -10.26
C GLU A 139 -6.95 1.20 -9.81
N LEU A 140 -6.26 2.03 -9.03
CA LEU A 140 -6.73 3.36 -8.62
C LEU A 140 -5.64 4.40 -8.92
N SER A 141 -5.95 5.36 -9.81
CA SER A 141 -5.07 6.47 -10.14
C SER A 141 -5.74 7.79 -9.77
N ILE A 142 -5.12 8.58 -8.89
CA ILE A 142 -5.64 9.85 -8.39
C ILE A 142 -4.68 10.97 -8.82
N GLY A 143 -5.21 12.03 -9.42
CA GLY A 143 -4.44 13.14 -9.97
C GLY A 143 -3.87 12.83 -11.37
N ALA A 144 -4.56 12.01 -12.16
CA ALA A 144 -4.18 11.74 -13.54
C ALA A 144 -4.17 13.03 -14.37
N ASP A 145 -3.28 13.09 -15.37
CA ASP A 145 -3.11 14.21 -16.32
C ASP A 145 -2.71 15.56 -15.70
N SER A 146 -2.12 15.57 -14.51
CA SER A 146 -1.53 16.81 -14.01
C SER A 146 -0.11 17.00 -14.55
N GLU A 147 0.04 17.47 -15.77
CA GLU A 147 1.32 18.03 -16.27
C GLU A 147 1.69 19.35 -15.57
N THR A 148 0.77 19.93 -14.82
CA THR A 148 0.97 21.19 -14.09
C THR A 148 0.73 20.99 -12.60
N PRO A 149 1.56 21.60 -11.73
CA PRO A 149 1.30 21.64 -10.29
C PRO A 149 -0.06 22.30 -10.05
N VAL A 150 -1.00 21.57 -9.47
CA VAL A 150 -2.37 22.02 -9.34
C VAL A 150 -2.52 22.88 -8.11
N SER A 151 -3.16 24.02 -8.28
CA SER A 151 -3.54 24.92 -7.19
C SER A 151 -4.83 24.48 -6.46
N THR A 152 -5.42 23.35 -6.87
CA THR A 152 -6.66 22.82 -6.29
C THR A 152 -6.47 21.38 -5.86
N SER A 153 -7.05 21.00 -4.72
CA SER A 153 -6.97 19.63 -4.20
C SER A 153 -7.68 18.66 -5.13
N THR A 154 -7.06 17.50 -5.32
CA THR A 154 -7.68 16.34 -5.94
C THR A 154 -8.00 15.35 -4.83
N ILE A 155 -9.28 15.01 -4.65
CA ILE A 155 -9.72 14.16 -3.56
C ILE A 155 -10.46 12.95 -4.12
N PHE A 156 -10.03 11.77 -3.71
CA PHE A 156 -10.82 10.56 -3.89
C PHE A 156 -11.15 9.97 -2.52
N SER A 157 -12.39 9.54 -2.35
CA SER A 157 -12.86 8.99 -1.09
C SER A 157 -13.50 7.62 -1.30
N THR A 158 -13.14 6.67 -0.44
CA THR A 158 -13.86 5.42 -0.29
C THR A 158 -14.61 5.42 1.03
N SER A 159 -15.85 4.94 1.06
CA SER A 159 -16.57 4.74 2.30
C SER A 159 -17.42 3.47 2.26
N PHE A 160 -17.45 2.74 3.38
CA PHE A 160 -18.03 1.42 3.48
C PHE A 160 -19.21 1.40 4.44
N ASN A 161 -20.16 0.54 4.18
CA ASN A 161 -21.26 0.28 5.09
C ASN A 161 -21.07 -1.07 5.78
N ASN A 162 -20.48 -1.06 6.95
CA ASN A 162 -20.13 -2.27 7.71
C ASN A 162 -21.22 -2.73 8.69
N ASN A 163 -22.38 -2.10 8.68
CA ASN A 163 -23.52 -2.44 9.57
C ASN A 163 -23.16 -2.46 11.07
N GLY A 164 -22.19 -1.66 11.48
CA GLY A 164 -21.73 -1.62 12.87
C GLY A 164 -20.87 -2.83 13.29
N ASN A 165 -20.48 -3.68 12.36
CA ASN A 165 -19.57 -4.78 12.65
C ASN A 165 -18.13 -4.29 12.71
N ASP A 166 -17.38 -4.80 13.68
CA ASP A 166 -15.93 -4.64 13.72
C ASP A 166 -15.29 -5.71 12.86
N TYR A 167 -14.57 -5.29 11.84
CA TYR A 167 -13.78 -6.19 10.99
C TYR A 167 -12.33 -6.17 11.41
N PHE A 168 -11.80 -7.35 11.69
CA PHE A 168 -10.38 -7.55 11.97
C PHE A 168 -9.77 -8.32 10.80
N TYR A 169 -8.58 -7.90 10.39
CA TYR A 169 -7.86 -8.60 9.33
C TYR A 169 -7.51 -10.03 9.75
N ASN A 170 -8.01 -10.97 8.95
CA ASN A 170 -7.65 -12.37 9.02
C ASN A 170 -7.42 -12.88 7.60
N SER A 171 -6.20 -13.23 7.25
CA SER A 171 -5.83 -13.72 5.92
C SER A 171 -6.61 -14.95 5.46
N ALA A 172 -7.23 -15.68 6.38
CA ALA A 172 -8.04 -16.86 6.09
C ALA A 172 -9.55 -16.54 5.90
N ASN A 173 -10.00 -15.31 6.12
CA ASN A 173 -11.42 -14.94 6.09
C ASN A 173 -11.71 -13.72 5.23
N ASP A 174 -12.16 -13.98 4.00
CA ASP A 174 -12.48 -12.94 2.99
C ASP A 174 -13.71 -12.08 3.35
N ASN A 175 -14.55 -12.51 4.28
CA ASN A 175 -15.76 -11.78 4.67
C ASN A 175 -15.50 -10.52 5.51
N SER A 176 -14.27 -10.34 6.00
CA SER A 176 -13.88 -9.16 6.78
C SER A 176 -13.32 -8.00 5.93
N ILE A 177 -13.20 -8.18 4.61
CA ILE A 177 -12.57 -7.21 3.72
C ILE A 177 -13.60 -6.21 3.21
N SER A 178 -13.42 -4.93 3.53
CA SER A 178 -14.27 -3.83 3.07
C SER A 178 -13.86 -3.32 1.68
N ALA A 179 -12.55 -3.34 1.37
CA ALA A 179 -12.03 -3.06 0.04
C ALA A 179 -10.85 -3.96 -0.30
N ASP A 180 -10.79 -4.32 -1.58
CA ASP A 180 -9.67 -5.01 -2.20
C ASP A 180 -9.25 -4.18 -3.41
N ILE A 181 -8.10 -3.52 -3.29
CA ILE A 181 -7.62 -2.55 -4.26
C ILE A 181 -6.28 -3.04 -4.79
N GLY A 182 -6.17 -3.14 -6.10
CA GLY A 182 -4.92 -3.43 -6.76
C GLY A 182 -3.89 -2.30 -6.55
N ARG A 183 -3.23 -1.87 -7.60
CA ARG A 183 -2.24 -0.79 -7.49
C ARG A 183 -2.90 0.57 -7.27
N VAL A 184 -2.43 1.33 -6.29
CA VAL A 184 -2.82 2.72 -6.06
C VAL A 184 -1.67 3.64 -6.44
N THR A 185 -1.96 4.69 -7.22
CA THR A 185 -1.00 5.72 -7.59
C THR A 185 -1.57 7.10 -7.30
N LEU A 186 -0.84 7.91 -6.52
CA LEU A 186 -1.16 9.30 -6.26
C LEU A 186 -0.19 10.19 -7.05
N ASN A 187 -0.72 11.03 -7.93
CA ASN A 187 0.06 11.95 -8.76
C ASN A 187 -0.13 13.38 -8.24
N GLY A 188 0.50 13.69 -7.13
CA GLY A 188 0.40 14.99 -6.47
C GLY A 188 1.75 15.65 -6.26
N ALA A 189 1.73 16.81 -5.59
CA ALA A 189 2.92 17.45 -5.06
C ALA A 189 3.27 16.90 -3.68
N VAL A 190 4.51 17.05 -3.25
CA VAL A 190 4.92 16.70 -1.88
C VAL A 190 4.15 17.60 -0.90
N PRO A 191 3.34 17.04 0.02
CA PRO A 191 2.62 17.81 1.00
C PRO A 191 3.60 18.60 1.90
N THR A 192 3.37 19.89 2.07
CA THR A 192 4.21 20.71 2.98
C THR A 192 3.78 20.58 4.43
N ASN A 193 2.53 20.21 4.64
CA ASN A 193 1.97 19.85 5.95
C ASN A 193 0.78 18.90 5.78
N PRO A 194 0.33 18.22 6.84
CA PRO A 194 -0.79 17.27 6.77
C PRO A 194 -2.12 17.88 6.33
N ASN A 195 -2.28 19.19 6.48
CA ASN A 195 -3.48 19.95 6.10
C ASN A 195 -3.37 20.62 4.75
N ASP A 196 -2.32 20.34 3.98
CA ASP A 196 -2.14 20.95 2.69
C ASP A 196 -3.30 20.55 1.76
N GLN A 197 -4.14 21.53 1.46
CA GLN A 197 -5.31 21.33 0.60
C GLN A 197 -4.95 21.34 -0.90
N ASN A 198 -3.70 21.65 -1.23
CA ASN A 198 -3.22 21.67 -2.61
C ASN A 198 -2.50 20.36 -2.98
N THR A 199 -2.95 19.26 -2.44
CA THR A 199 -2.35 17.95 -2.64
C THR A 199 -3.35 16.94 -3.22
N THR A 200 -2.83 15.86 -3.77
CA THR A 200 -3.63 14.68 -4.11
C THR A 200 -3.88 13.87 -2.85
N LEU A 201 -5.16 13.61 -2.56
CA LEU A 201 -5.63 13.05 -1.30
C LEU A 201 -6.51 11.83 -1.54
N TRP A 202 -6.19 10.74 -0.88
CA TRP A 202 -7.06 9.58 -0.78
C TRP A 202 -7.56 9.42 0.66
N TYR A 203 -8.88 9.59 0.83
CA TYR A 203 -9.56 9.19 2.05
C TYR A 203 -9.88 7.69 1.99
N ILE A 204 -9.10 6.88 2.70
CA ILE A 204 -9.25 5.41 2.68
C ILE A 204 -10.55 4.95 3.35
N ASN A 205 -11.08 5.73 4.31
CA ASN A 205 -12.37 5.50 4.92
C ASN A 205 -12.97 6.86 5.29
N ASN A 206 -14.01 7.25 4.56
CA ASN A 206 -14.66 8.55 4.74
C ASN A 206 -16.03 8.36 5.40
N GLN A 207 -16.09 8.59 6.70
CA GLN A 207 -17.29 8.44 7.54
C GLN A 207 -17.70 9.79 8.15
N ALA A 208 -18.10 10.72 7.30
CA ALA A 208 -18.40 12.11 7.69
C ALA A 208 -19.63 12.26 8.62
N SER A 209 -20.42 11.22 8.87
CA SER A 209 -21.57 11.29 9.76
C SER A 209 -21.40 10.41 11.00
N ALA A 210 -21.71 10.99 12.16
CA ALA A 210 -21.63 10.36 13.49
C ALA A 210 -22.67 9.23 13.72
N SER A 211 -23.09 8.50 12.67
CA SER A 211 -23.93 7.34 12.91
C SER A 211 -23.10 6.21 13.49
N ALA A 212 -23.48 5.74 14.66
CA ALA A 212 -22.77 4.76 15.50
C ALA A 212 -22.52 3.37 14.86
N ASN A 213 -22.71 3.25 13.55
CA ASN A 213 -22.74 1.97 12.83
C ASN A 213 -21.47 1.68 12.01
N TYR A 214 -20.41 2.52 12.09
CA TYR A 214 -19.22 2.38 11.25
C TYR A 214 -17.97 2.39 12.10
N LYS A 215 -17.55 1.22 12.59
CA LYS A 215 -16.42 1.19 13.54
C LYS A 215 -15.09 0.81 12.94
N SER A 216 -15.03 -0.18 12.07
CA SER A 216 -13.76 -0.69 11.59
C SER A 216 -13.87 -1.19 10.16
N GLY A 217 -12.83 -0.97 9.35
CA GLY A 217 -12.75 -1.45 7.97
C GLY A 217 -11.39 -2.07 7.68
N VAL A 218 -11.37 -3.09 6.84
CA VAL A 218 -10.15 -3.71 6.31
C VAL A 218 -10.02 -3.39 4.83
N ILE A 219 -8.91 -2.80 4.46
CA ILE A 219 -8.59 -2.40 3.08
C ILE A 219 -7.32 -3.11 2.67
N LEU A 220 -7.42 -3.99 1.68
CA LEU A 220 -6.27 -4.60 1.02
C LEU A 220 -5.79 -3.70 -0.11
N VAL A 221 -4.48 -3.56 -0.25
CA VAL A 221 -3.86 -2.78 -1.34
C VAL A 221 -2.63 -3.51 -1.85
N ASN A 222 -2.58 -3.74 -3.16
CA ASN A 222 -1.39 -4.29 -3.81
C ASN A 222 -0.36 -3.16 -4.09
N GLY A 223 -0.05 -2.40 -3.06
CA GLY A 223 0.92 -1.33 -3.03
C GLY A 223 0.40 0.06 -3.40
N ILE A 224 0.94 1.05 -2.68
CA ILE A 224 0.71 2.47 -2.92
C ILE A 224 1.99 3.09 -3.48
N GLY A 225 1.86 3.80 -4.60
CA GLY A 225 2.95 4.54 -5.22
C GLY A 225 2.66 6.03 -5.41
N GLY A 226 3.69 6.76 -5.81
CA GLY A 226 3.57 8.17 -6.15
C GLY A 226 3.66 9.12 -4.95
N ILE A 227 3.00 10.28 -5.05
CA ILE A 227 3.15 11.39 -4.10
C ILE A 227 1.77 11.93 -3.73
N GLY A 228 1.51 12.09 -2.43
CA GLY A 228 0.23 12.63 -1.96
C GLY A 228 -0.03 12.41 -0.48
N THR A 229 -1.31 12.39 -0.12
CA THR A 229 -1.76 12.10 1.24
C THR A 229 -2.76 10.96 1.26
N VAL A 230 -2.59 10.05 2.20
CA VAL A 230 -3.51 8.94 2.49
C VAL A 230 -3.94 9.07 3.94
N ARG A 231 -5.25 9.15 4.18
CA ARG A 231 -5.76 9.30 5.54
C ARG A 231 -7.20 8.79 5.73
N ASN A 232 -7.60 8.58 6.96
CA ASN A 232 -9.00 8.48 7.35
C ASN A 232 -9.69 9.86 7.31
N ASN A 233 -11.01 9.86 7.18
CA ASN A 233 -11.85 11.02 7.43
C ASN A 233 -13.10 10.58 8.20
N PHE A 234 -13.00 10.62 9.52
CA PHE A 234 -14.11 10.32 10.41
C PHE A 234 -14.71 11.62 10.93
N GLY A 235 -16.02 11.65 11.10
CA GLY A 235 -16.70 12.78 11.75
C GLY A 235 -16.27 12.92 13.22
N ASP A 236 -16.53 14.09 13.80
CA ASP A 236 -16.25 14.36 15.21
C ASP A 236 -16.89 13.30 16.11
N ASN A 237 -16.16 12.77 17.06
CA ASN A 237 -16.60 11.78 18.06
C ASN A 237 -16.89 10.36 17.50
N VAL A 238 -16.42 10.00 16.34
CA VAL A 238 -16.53 8.63 15.81
C VAL A 238 -15.29 7.84 16.21
N GLU A 239 -15.49 6.84 17.07
CA GLU A 239 -14.47 5.81 17.29
C GLU A 239 -14.46 4.90 16.06
N GLY A 240 -13.30 4.76 15.43
CA GLY A 240 -13.15 3.89 14.28
C GLY A 240 -11.71 3.52 14.02
N SER A 241 -11.51 2.33 13.48
CA SER A 241 -10.19 1.91 13.02
C SER A 241 -10.25 1.47 11.57
N THR A 242 -9.21 1.78 10.82
CA THR A 242 -9.02 1.25 9.48
C THR A 242 -7.74 0.43 9.49
N THR A 243 -7.83 -0.83 9.07
CA THR A 243 -6.67 -1.66 8.84
C THR A 243 -6.30 -1.56 7.36
N LEU A 244 -5.15 -0.98 7.08
CA LEU A 244 -4.58 -0.90 5.74
C LEU A 244 -3.56 -2.03 5.58
N VAL A 245 -3.85 -2.99 4.71
CA VAL A 245 -3.02 -4.17 4.49
C VAL A 245 -2.34 -4.05 3.13
N PHE A 246 -1.03 -4.00 3.14
CA PHE A 246 -0.22 -4.06 1.94
C PHE A 246 -0.01 -5.52 1.53
N THR A 247 -0.62 -5.91 0.40
CA THR A 247 -0.52 -7.25 -0.20
C THR A 247 0.38 -7.26 -1.43
N ASN A 248 1.42 -6.43 -1.41
CA ASN A 248 2.30 -6.19 -2.55
C ASN A 248 2.80 -7.47 -3.19
N THR A 249 2.65 -7.57 -4.51
CA THR A 249 3.28 -8.62 -5.34
C THR A 249 4.55 -8.13 -6.04
N SER A 250 4.83 -6.83 -5.95
CA SER A 250 6.01 -6.15 -6.46
C SER A 250 6.25 -4.87 -5.66
N ASP A 251 7.42 -4.27 -5.83
CA ASP A 251 7.80 -3.06 -5.13
C ASP A 251 6.87 -1.88 -5.41
N ALA A 252 6.63 -1.10 -4.37
CA ALA A 252 5.89 0.14 -4.42
C ALA A 252 6.58 1.21 -3.56
N SER A 253 6.58 2.46 -4.03
CA SER A 253 7.18 3.57 -3.31
C SER A 253 6.23 4.75 -3.25
N PHE A 254 5.89 5.15 -2.04
CA PHE A 254 5.04 6.29 -1.72
C PHE A 254 5.86 7.34 -0.96
N LYS A 255 5.75 8.60 -1.40
CA LYS A 255 6.36 9.76 -0.75
C LYS A 255 5.26 10.75 -0.37
N GLY A 256 4.98 10.88 0.92
CA GLY A 256 3.87 11.75 1.29
C GLY A 256 3.51 11.63 2.75
N VAL A 257 2.22 11.72 3.02
CA VAL A 257 1.67 11.61 4.37
C VAL A 257 0.68 10.46 4.43
N LEU A 258 0.99 9.45 5.22
CA LEU A 258 0.04 8.43 5.65
C LEU A 258 -0.29 8.69 7.12
N MET A 259 -1.55 9.00 7.43
CA MET A 259 -1.91 9.48 8.76
C MET A 259 -3.34 9.10 9.17
N ASP A 260 -3.59 9.12 10.46
CA ASP A 260 -4.92 9.08 11.05
C ASP A 260 -5.73 10.32 10.63
N ASP A 261 -6.96 10.46 11.11
CA ASP A 261 -7.72 11.67 10.89
C ASP A 261 -7.09 12.87 11.61
N TRP A 262 -7.10 14.02 10.92
CA TRP A 262 -6.57 15.29 11.45
C TRP A 262 -7.50 15.98 12.44
N ASN A 263 -8.76 15.55 12.56
CA ASN A 263 -9.72 16.35 13.30
C ASN A 263 -9.32 16.55 14.76
N SER A 264 -9.11 17.82 15.14
CA SER A 264 -8.47 18.25 16.38
C SER A 264 -9.31 18.04 17.65
N GLY A 265 -10.56 17.53 17.50
CA GLY A 265 -11.49 17.45 18.62
C GLY A 265 -11.33 16.20 19.48
N LEU A 266 -11.43 15.03 18.89
CA LEU A 266 -11.37 13.75 19.61
C LEU A 266 -10.63 12.71 18.74
N LYS A 267 -9.49 12.33 19.20
CA LYS A 267 -8.48 11.46 18.59
C LYS A 267 -8.92 9.99 18.63
N LEU A 268 -10.01 9.62 17.94
CA LEU A 268 -10.57 8.28 18.08
C LEU A 268 -10.36 7.40 16.85
N ALA A 269 -10.16 7.99 15.68
CA ALA A 269 -9.91 7.23 14.47
C ALA A 269 -8.44 6.86 14.33
N LYS A 270 -8.16 5.59 14.02
CA LYS A 270 -6.80 5.04 13.89
C LYS A 270 -6.64 4.33 12.56
N ILE A 271 -5.42 4.35 12.02
CA ILE A 271 -5.00 3.46 10.96
C ILE A 271 -3.99 2.47 11.55
N THR A 272 -4.25 1.19 11.36
CA THR A 272 -3.26 0.13 11.58
C THR A 272 -2.72 -0.30 10.23
N VAL A 273 -1.42 -0.32 10.08
CA VAL A 273 -0.72 -0.75 8.86
C VAL A 273 -0.28 -2.20 9.03
N ILE A 274 -0.60 -3.05 8.07
CA ILE A 274 -0.10 -4.43 8.01
C ILE A 274 0.65 -4.62 6.70
N MET A 275 1.87 -5.15 6.75
CA MET A 275 2.57 -5.66 5.59
C MET A 275 2.42 -7.18 5.54
N ASP A 276 1.72 -7.69 4.53
CA ASP A 276 1.47 -9.12 4.29
C ASP A 276 1.53 -9.40 2.77
N GLY A 277 2.62 -8.96 2.15
CA GLY A 277 2.87 -9.07 0.72
C GLY A 277 3.68 -10.30 0.35
N ALA A 278 4.14 -10.37 -0.90
CA ALA A 278 5.10 -11.39 -1.33
C ALA A 278 6.45 -11.19 -0.62
N GLU A 279 7.16 -12.28 -0.39
CA GLU A 279 8.46 -12.30 0.33
C GLU A 279 9.47 -11.28 -0.22
N ASN A 280 9.55 -11.14 -1.54
CA ASN A 280 10.48 -10.24 -2.21
C ASN A 280 9.90 -8.87 -2.55
N ALA A 281 8.69 -8.55 -2.11
CA ALA A 281 8.03 -7.28 -2.41
C ALA A 281 8.24 -6.27 -1.27
N THR A 282 8.52 -5.03 -1.65
CA THR A 282 8.74 -3.91 -0.73
C THR A 282 7.66 -2.86 -0.90
N GLN A 283 7.03 -2.45 0.21
CA GLN A 283 6.32 -1.20 0.30
C GLN A 283 7.21 -0.16 0.97
N THR A 284 7.62 0.84 0.22
CA THR A 284 8.34 1.99 0.77
C THR A 284 7.37 3.11 1.10
N ILE A 285 7.50 3.69 2.31
CA ILE A 285 6.73 4.86 2.78
C ILE A 285 7.70 5.89 3.30
N ARG A 286 7.85 7.02 2.59
CA ARG A 286 8.65 8.15 3.02
C ARG A 286 7.73 9.23 3.56
N GLN A 287 7.58 9.29 4.87
CA GLN A 287 6.79 10.32 5.55
C GLN A 287 7.49 11.66 5.44
N VAL A 288 6.78 12.64 4.89
CA VAL A 288 7.33 14.00 4.69
C VAL A 288 6.82 15.00 5.72
N SER A 289 5.78 14.64 6.48
CA SER A 289 5.24 15.50 7.53
C SER A 289 6.17 15.56 8.73
N THR A 290 6.52 16.76 9.16
CA THR A 290 7.22 17.02 10.43
C THR A 290 6.24 17.22 11.59
N SER A 291 4.93 17.17 11.33
CA SER A 291 3.92 17.25 12.37
C SER A 291 3.80 15.93 13.13
N PRO A 292 3.81 15.93 14.47
CA PRO A 292 3.57 14.72 15.26
C PRO A 292 2.23 14.01 14.93
N ASN A 293 1.27 14.75 14.37
CA ASN A 293 -0.02 14.19 13.97
C ASN A 293 0.00 13.64 12.51
N GLY A 294 1.10 13.78 11.80
CA GLY A 294 1.23 13.37 10.39
C GLY A 294 1.61 11.91 10.19
N VAL A 295 1.28 11.01 11.12
CA VAL A 295 1.57 9.59 11.03
C VAL A 295 0.35 8.75 11.42
N TRP A 296 0.37 7.48 11.01
CA TRP A 296 -0.70 6.52 11.36
C TRP A 296 -0.58 6.03 12.81
N ASN A 297 -1.71 5.64 13.37
CA ASN A 297 -1.87 5.19 14.75
C ASN A 297 -1.28 6.14 15.80
N ARG A 298 -1.21 7.44 15.48
CA ARG A 298 -0.69 8.49 16.36
C ARG A 298 -1.51 8.63 17.64
N ASN A 299 -2.78 8.33 17.55
CA ASN A 299 -3.72 8.50 18.67
C ASN A 299 -3.54 7.45 19.77
N ASP A 300 -2.69 6.45 19.56
CA ASP A 300 -2.40 5.39 20.53
C ASP A 300 -0.98 4.84 20.33
N LEU A 301 0.02 5.63 20.67
CA LEU A 301 1.43 5.28 20.45
C LEU A 301 1.88 4.01 21.16
N ASP A 302 1.28 3.69 22.30
CA ASP A 302 1.65 2.50 23.08
C ASP A 302 0.99 1.21 22.55
N SER A 303 0.01 1.32 21.64
CA SER A 303 -0.55 0.15 20.94
C SER A 303 0.25 -0.21 19.70
N VAL A 304 0.08 -1.44 19.24
CA VAL A 304 0.66 -1.90 17.98
C VAL A 304 -0.10 -1.25 16.82
N GLY A 305 0.55 -0.34 16.11
CA GLY A 305 -0.01 0.33 14.92
C GLY A 305 0.58 -0.14 13.61
N THR A 306 1.63 -0.96 13.67
CA THR A 306 2.26 -1.55 12.50
C THR A 306 2.55 -3.01 12.76
N ILE A 307 2.16 -3.89 11.83
CA ILE A 307 2.42 -5.33 11.91
C ILE A 307 3.08 -5.76 10.60
N ILE A 308 4.20 -6.48 10.69
CA ILE A 308 4.91 -6.99 9.52
C ILE A 308 4.91 -8.50 9.59
N LYS A 309 4.24 -9.13 8.60
CA LYS A 309 4.08 -10.59 8.50
C LYS A 309 4.95 -11.18 7.40
N ASN A 310 4.84 -10.62 6.20
CA ASN A 310 5.57 -11.07 5.00
C ASN A 310 5.96 -9.88 4.13
N GLY A 311 7.02 -10.01 3.34
CA GLY A 311 7.56 -8.92 2.51
C GLY A 311 8.30 -7.89 3.33
N THR A 312 8.63 -6.76 2.74
CA THR A 312 9.39 -5.68 3.38
C THR A 312 8.54 -4.41 3.51
N LEU A 313 8.45 -3.87 4.71
CA LEU A 313 7.94 -2.51 4.93
C LEU A 313 9.13 -1.59 5.21
N ALA A 314 9.45 -0.72 4.23
CA ALA A 314 10.52 0.26 4.35
C ALA A 314 9.92 1.63 4.70
N VAL A 315 10.27 2.17 5.86
CA VAL A 315 9.69 3.43 6.36
C VAL A 315 10.78 4.41 6.73
N SER A 316 10.56 5.69 6.45
CA SER A 316 11.29 6.79 7.07
C SER A 316 10.33 7.84 7.61
N THR A 317 10.68 8.46 8.72
CA THR A 317 9.95 9.57 9.35
C THR A 317 10.71 10.88 9.16
N ALA A 318 10.01 12.00 9.18
CA ALA A 318 10.60 13.33 9.05
C ALA A 318 10.69 14.00 10.42
N GLY A 319 11.86 14.57 10.74
CA GLY A 319 12.08 15.26 12.02
C GLY A 319 11.91 14.32 13.23
N ASP A 320 11.33 14.84 14.30
CA ASP A 320 11.10 14.10 15.57
C ASP A 320 9.73 13.37 15.58
N VAL A 321 9.26 12.94 14.41
CA VAL A 321 7.97 12.24 14.30
C VAL A 321 8.13 10.77 14.64
N GLU A 322 7.41 10.32 15.66
CA GLU A 322 7.44 8.96 16.19
C GLU A 322 6.21 8.16 15.71
N LEU A 323 6.41 6.96 15.19
CA LEU A 323 5.35 5.97 14.96
C LEU A 323 5.00 5.25 16.27
N SER A 324 3.81 4.68 16.33
CA SER A 324 3.43 3.76 17.39
C SER A 324 4.28 2.48 17.38
N ARG A 325 3.98 1.54 18.30
CA ARG A 325 4.70 0.27 18.36
C ARG A 325 4.60 -0.52 17.05
N VAL A 326 5.73 -1.14 16.68
CA VAL A 326 5.83 -2.05 15.54
C VAL A 326 5.90 -3.48 16.06
N LYS A 327 5.04 -4.37 15.52
CA LYS A 327 5.15 -5.81 15.75
C LYS A 327 5.74 -6.46 14.51
N LEU A 328 6.87 -7.13 14.68
CA LEU A 328 7.55 -7.89 13.63
C LEU A 328 7.31 -9.37 13.88
N GLU A 329 6.37 -9.96 13.12
CA GLU A 329 5.98 -11.39 13.19
C GLU A 329 6.78 -12.25 12.23
N GLY A 330 7.15 -11.67 11.08
CA GLY A 330 7.94 -12.25 9.99
C GLY A 330 8.30 -11.13 9.01
N GLY A 331 8.75 -11.44 7.79
CA GLY A 331 9.12 -10.42 6.80
C GLY A 331 10.23 -9.48 7.30
N ALA A 332 10.27 -8.24 6.79
CA ALA A 332 11.31 -7.28 7.14
C ALA A 332 10.78 -5.88 7.45
N LEU A 333 11.31 -5.26 8.51
CA LEU A 333 11.24 -3.81 8.74
C LEU A 333 12.51 -3.18 8.21
N ALA A 334 12.40 -2.27 7.23
CA ALA A 334 13.54 -1.53 6.72
C ALA A 334 13.43 -0.04 7.08
N VAL A 335 14.57 0.60 7.31
CA VAL A 335 14.61 2.06 7.36
C VAL A 335 14.85 2.59 5.96
N ALA A 336 13.85 3.28 5.41
CA ALA A 336 13.94 3.85 4.06
C ALA A 336 14.88 5.06 4.04
N THR A 337 15.65 5.21 2.97
CA THR A 337 16.36 6.45 2.69
C THR A 337 15.37 7.61 2.46
N ARG A 338 15.77 8.84 2.76
CA ARG A 338 14.90 10.01 2.72
C ARG A 338 14.49 10.41 1.30
N ASP A 339 15.38 10.20 0.36
CA ASP A 339 15.15 10.51 -1.05
C ASP A 339 15.70 9.44 -1.99
N ASP A 340 15.48 9.63 -3.29
CA ASP A 340 15.93 8.71 -4.32
C ASP A 340 17.46 8.76 -4.56
N ALA A 341 18.15 9.77 -4.00
CA ALA A 341 19.61 9.89 -4.03
C ALA A 341 20.30 9.13 -2.89
N GLY A 342 19.55 8.41 -2.06
CA GLY A 342 20.10 7.62 -0.96
C GLY A 342 20.49 8.44 0.27
N VAL A 343 20.03 9.69 0.39
CA VAL A 343 20.29 10.52 1.57
C VAL A 343 19.63 9.88 2.80
N GLY A 344 20.36 9.86 3.91
CA GLY A 344 20.01 9.15 5.12
C GLY A 344 18.59 9.35 5.62
N GLY A 345 17.95 8.29 6.06
CA GLY A 345 16.62 8.26 6.62
C GLY A 345 16.62 7.89 8.08
N THR A 346 15.64 8.39 8.81
CA THR A 346 15.40 8.01 10.21
C THR A 346 14.03 7.36 10.33
N LEU A 347 13.95 6.32 11.12
CA LEU A 347 12.70 5.73 11.57
C LEU A 347 12.65 5.80 13.10
N SER A 348 11.78 6.63 13.62
CA SER A 348 11.51 6.72 15.06
C SER A 348 10.22 5.96 15.38
N VAL A 349 10.28 5.02 16.31
CA VAL A 349 9.15 4.18 16.75
C VAL A 349 9.02 4.20 18.27
N ARG A 350 7.81 4.02 18.76
CA ARG A 350 7.55 3.89 20.22
C ARG A 350 8.23 2.67 20.82
N GLY A 351 8.23 1.58 20.13
CA GLY A 351 8.88 0.32 20.52
C GLY A 351 8.71 -0.75 19.47
N ILE A 352 9.50 -1.82 19.59
CA ILE A 352 9.49 -2.94 18.67
C ILE A 352 9.17 -4.21 19.46
N ASP A 353 8.06 -4.87 19.13
CA ASP A 353 7.72 -6.20 19.58
C ASP A 353 8.21 -7.18 18.51
N TRP A 354 9.33 -7.85 18.77
CA TRP A 354 10.02 -8.69 17.79
C TRP A 354 9.78 -10.17 18.08
N GLU A 355 9.01 -10.82 17.21
CA GLU A 355 8.70 -12.24 17.28
C GLU A 355 9.53 -13.05 16.28
N GLY A 356 9.71 -12.52 15.07
CA GLY A 356 10.47 -13.14 13.98
C GLY A 356 10.73 -12.14 12.86
N GLY A 357 11.35 -12.58 11.76
CA GLY A 357 11.73 -11.72 10.64
C GLY A 357 13.01 -10.93 10.90
N GLU A 358 13.26 -9.87 10.12
CA GLU A 358 14.51 -9.13 10.15
C GLU A 358 14.33 -7.61 10.16
N ILE A 359 15.35 -6.88 10.64
CA ILE A 359 15.45 -5.43 10.55
C ILE A 359 16.58 -5.09 9.59
N LYS A 360 16.29 -4.27 8.56
CA LYS A 360 17.24 -3.88 7.50
C LYS A 360 17.71 -2.45 7.68
N LEU A 361 19.01 -2.26 7.76
CA LEU A 361 19.67 -0.97 8.00
C LEU A 361 20.81 -0.78 6.98
N ALA A 362 20.97 0.46 6.49
CA ALA A 362 22.15 0.86 5.75
C ALA A 362 23.06 1.69 6.67
N ILE A 363 24.24 1.19 6.99
CA ILE A 363 25.20 1.89 7.86
C ILE A 363 25.55 3.26 7.26
N ASN A 364 25.62 4.27 8.12
CA ASN A 364 25.86 5.68 7.80
C ASN A 364 24.71 6.40 7.06
N HIS A 365 23.70 5.68 6.56
CA HIS A 365 22.57 6.28 5.85
C HIS A 365 21.27 6.23 6.64
N THR A 366 21.07 5.20 7.45
CA THR A 366 19.79 5.02 8.14
C THR A 366 19.96 4.92 9.63
N THR A 367 19.02 5.52 10.36
CA THR A 367 18.97 5.48 11.82
C THR A 367 17.62 4.91 12.25
N LEU A 368 17.66 3.90 13.11
CA LEU A 368 16.48 3.37 13.79
C LEU A 368 16.49 3.82 15.25
N GLU A 369 15.41 4.43 15.69
CA GLU A 369 15.22 4.90 17.05
C GLU A 369 14.00 4.24 17.69
N SER A 370 14.11 3.82 18.95
CA SER A 370 13.00 3.24 19.68
C SER A 370 12.93 3.83 21.10
N ALA A 371 11.82 4.51 21.40
CA ALA A 371 11.65 5.18 22.70
C ALA A 371 11.58 4.20 23.87
N THR A 372 11.04 3.00 23.69
CA THR A 372 10.93 1.96 24.73
C THR A 372 11.79 0.72 24.48
N GLY A 373 12.61 0.73 23.40
CA GLY A 373 13.51 -0.37 23.04
C GLY A 373 12.83 -1.52 22.31
N ILE A 374 13.43 -2.71 22.43
CA ILE A 374 12.97 -3.95 21.81
C ILE A 374 12.42 -4.90 22.88
N ASN A 375 11.24 -5.42 22.62
CA ASN A 375 10.64 -6.51 23.37
C ASN A 375 10.77 -7.80 22.53
N GLN A 376 11.65 -8.71 22.95
CA GLN A 376 11.87 -10.01 22.33
C GLN A 376 10.77 -10.98 22.76
N ILE A 377 9.78 -11.22 21.87
CA ILE A 377 8.61 -12.06 22.16
C ILE A 377 8.62 -13.42 21.48
N GLY A 378 9.65 -13.73 20.72
CA GLY A 378 9.88 -15.06 20.14
C GLY A 378 10.23 -16.11 21.18
N GLY A 379 10.22 -17.38 20.79
CA GLY A 379 10.57 -18.52 21.66
C GLY A 379 12.02 -18.49 22.18
N GLU A 380 12.36 -19.48 23.03
CA GLU A 380 13.72 -19.55 23.63
C GLU A 380 14.83 -19.61 22.58
N ASP A 381 14.59 -20.29 21.46
CA ASP A 381 15.55 -20.46 20.37
C ASP A 381 15.42 -19.37 19.29
N ALA A 382 14.58 -18.34 19.49
CA ALA A 382 14.40 -17.28 18.51
C ALA A 382 15.69 -16.49 18.33
N LYS A 383 16.02 -16.22 17.05
CA LYS A 383 17.10 -15.33 16.63
C LYS A 383 16.52 -14.07 16.02
N TYR A 384 17.14 -12.96 16.31
CA TYR A 384 16.71 -11.63 15.89
C TYR A 384 17.78 -11.06 14.95
N VAL A 385 17.45 -11.02 13.66
CA VAL A 385 18.44 -10.76 12.61
C VAL A 385 18.41 -9.32 12.16
N PHE A 386 19.56 -8.64 12.21
CA PHE A 386 19.79 -7.38 11.53
C PHE A 386 20.44 -7.65 10.17
N GLU A 387 19.81 -7.22 9.07
CA GLU A 387 20.47 -7.12 7.78
C GLU A 387 21.16 -5.74 7.71
N VAL A 388 22.48 -5.74 7.59
CA VAL A 388 23.30 -4.53 7.67
C VAL A 388 23.99 -4.31 6.34
N ASP A 389 23.58 -3.27 5.61
CA ASP A 389 24.16 -2.91 4.32
C ASP A 389 25.41 -2.03 4.52
N LEU A 390 26.53 -2.52 4.03
CA LEU A 390 27.86 -1.89 4.07
C LEU A 390 28.25 -1.27 2.72
N SER A 391 27.33 -1.13 1.78
CA SER A 391 27.63 -0.70 0.40
C SER A 391 28.23 0.68 0.28
N ASP A 392 28.12 1.50 1.32
CA ASP A 392 28.74 2.83 1.41
C ASP A 392 30.24 2.83 1.70
N PHE A 393 30.74 1.75 2.23
CA PHE A 393 32.16 1.67 2.48
C PHE A 393 32.93 1.38 1.18
N ALA A 394 34.17 1.84 1.13
CA ALA A 394 35.05 1.50 0.01
C ALA A 394 35.26 -0.03 -0.04
N SER A 395 35.32 -0.58 -1.25
CA SER A 395 35.83 -1.92 -1.45
C SER A 395 37.29 -1.90 -0.99
N ASP A 396 37.77 -2.87 -0.26
CA ASP A 396 39.08 -2.92 0.41
C ASP A 396 39.15 -2.28 1.82
N MET A 397 38.06 -1.70 2.32
CA MET A 397 38.07 -1.17 3.67
C MET A 397 38.28 -2.28 4.70
N THR A 398 39.21 -2.05 5.61
CA THR A 398 39.49 -2.95 6.73
C THR A 398 38.93 -2.38 8.01
N PHE A 399 38.20 -3.21 8.72
CA PHE A 399 37.61 -2.92 10.03
C PHE A 399 38.48 -3.56 11.12
N GLU A 400 38.83 -2.80 12.13
CA GLU A 400 39.71 -3.25 13.24
C GLU A 400 38.92 -3.36 14.58
N GLY A 401 37.60 -3.53 14.52
CA GLY A 401 36.75 -3.57 15.71
C GLY A 401 36.34 -2.19 16.19
N ASP A 402 36.45 -1.19 15.30
CA ASP A 402 35.95 0.15 15.61
C ASP A 402 34.43 0.06 15.87
N GLU A 403 33.95 0.76 16.87
CA GLU A 403 32.51 0.89 17.12
C GLU A 403 31.86 1.59 15.92
N TYR A 404 31.36 0.81 14.98
CA TYR A 404 30.57 1.34 13.89
C TYR A 404 29.10 1.25 14.26
N THR A 405 28.51 2.37 14.32
CA THR A 405 27.10 2.68 14.17
C THR A 405 26.14 1.90 15.05
N LEU A 406 25.41 2.67 15.65
CA LEU A 406 24.16 2.42 16.31
C LEU A 406 23.20 1.63 15.39
N LEU A 407 22.97 0.36 15.64
CA LEU A 407 21.91 -0.42 15.01
C LEU A 407 20.56 0.11 15.46
N LEU A 408 20.48 0.50 16.73
CA LEU A 408 19.28 1.05 17.34
C LEU A 408 19.65 2.04 18.44
N SER A 409 19.09 3.25 18.39
CA SER A 409 19.19 4.22 19.46
C SER A 409 17.94 4.22 20.34
N GLY A 410 18.05 4.62 21.60
CA GLY A 410 16.91 4.76 22.51
C GLY A 410 17.23 4.35 23.94
N VAL A 411 16.20 3.99 24.69
CA VAL A 411 16.28 3.63 26.10
C VAL A 411 16.87 2.22 26.28
N GLU A 412 17.48 1.97 27.45
CA GLU A 412 18.24 0.75 27.82
C GLU A 412 17.42 -0.56 27.90
N ALA A 413 16.57 -0.85 26.94
CA ALA A 413 15.74 -2.07 26.94
C ALA A 413 15.84 -2.82 25.62
N PHE A 414 16.94 -3.57 25.45
CA PHE A 414 17.22 -4.29 24.20
C PHE A 414 17.05 -5.80 24.31
N GLY A 415 16.60 -6.30 25.44
CA GLY A 415 16.48 -7.74 25.67
C GLY A 415 17.82 -8.46 25.80
N ASP A 416 17.85 -9.72 25.43
CA ASP A 416 19.07 -10.57 25.46
C ASP A 416 19.90 -10.37 24.19
N VAL A 417 21.04 -9.69 24.35
CA VAL A 417 21.95 -9.35 23.24
C VAL A 417 22.52 -10.61 22.56
N SER A 418 22.66 -11.72 23.27
CA SER A 418 23.16 -12.98 22.69
C SER A 418 22.25 -13.62 21.65
N LYS A 419 21.00 -13.15 21.55
CA LYS A 419 20.02 -13.60 20.58
C LYS A 419 20.05 -12.81 19.26
N TYR A 420 20.81 -11.71 19.20
CA TYR A 420 20.94 -10.94 17.97
C TYR A 420 22.00 -11.53 17.05
N GLU A 421 21.68 -11.50 15.77
CA GLU A 421 22.60 -11.88 14.67
C GLU A 421 22.61 -10.77 13.63
N ALA A 422 23.68 -10.68 12.83
CA ALA A 422 23.76 -9.76 11.72
C ALA A 422 24.09 -10.51 10.42
N ASN A 423 23.31 -10.19 9.37
CA ASN A 423 23.64 -10.54 7.99
C ASN A 423 24.27 -9.32 7.33
N LEU A 424 25.54 -9.39 6.99
CA LEU A 424 26.27 -8.29 6.38
C LEU A 424 26.11 -8.35 4.86
N ILE A 425 25.65 -7.24 4.26
CA ILE A 425 25.39 -7.13 2.82
C ILE A 425 26.32 -6.07 2.23
N TYR A 426 26.86 -6.33 1.04
CA TYR A 426 27.62 -5.37 0.26
C TYR A 426 27.20 -5.45 -1.21
N ASN A 427 26.70 -4.33 -1.76
CA ASN A 427 26.16 -4.27 -3.11
C ASN A 427 25.13 -5.38 -3.40
N GLY A 428 24.24 -5.64 -2.44
CA GLY A 428 23.18 -6.65 -2.55
C GLY A 428 23.67 -8.10 -2.45
N THR A 429 24.93 -8.33 -2.04
CA THR A 429 25.50 -9.67 -1.87
C THR A 429 25.89 -9.87 -0.41
N GLU A 430 25.53 -11.01 0.16
CA GLU A 430 25.95 -11.39 1.51
C GLU A 430 27.46 -11.53 1.58
N LEU A 431 28.07 -10.88 2.57
CA LEU A 431 29.50 -10.92 2.81
C LEU A 431 29.86 -12.11 3.68
N SER A 432 30.93 -12.80 3.27
CA SER A 432 31.61 -13.80 4.09
C SER A 432 33.01 -13.33 4.42
N GLY A 433 33.47 -13.53 5.65
CA GLY A 433 34.86 -13.20 6.06
C GLY A 433 35.01 -11.86 6.76
N ILE A 434 33.89 -11.18 7.05
CA ILE A 434 33.81 -10.10 8.05
C ILE A 434 33.14 -10.66 9.28
N ASP A 435 33.87 -10.63 10.40
CA ASP A 435 33.32 -10.98 11.70
C ASP A 435 32.63 -9.76 12.32
N TYR A 436 31.69 -9.99 13.20
CA TYR A 436 30.98 -8.92 13.90
C TYR A 436 30.70 -9.26 15.36
N GLU A 437 30.51 -8.22 16.16
CA GLU A 437 30.01 -8.32 17.53
C GLU A 437 28.91 -7.30 17.74
N ILE A 438 27.76 -7.72 18.28
CA ILE A 438 26.64 -6.82 18.65
C ILE A 438 26.77 -6.48 20.13
N LEU A 439 26.85 -5.18 20.41
CA LEU A 439 27.14 -4.64 21.73
C LEU A 439 25.97 -3.78 22.23
N SER A 440 25.59 -3.98 23.48
CA SER A 440 24.68 -3.06 24.16
C SER A 440 25.48 -1.97 24.87
N THR A 441 25.15 -0.73 24.60
CA THR A 441 25.76 0.44 25.22
C THR A 441 24.70 1.29 25.95
N ALA A 442 25.11 2.30 26.67
CA ALA A 442 24.20 3.27 27.31
C ALA A 442 23.37 4.08 26.28
N TYR A 443 23.72 4.02 25.00
CA TYR A 443 23.06 4.78 23.93
C TYR A 443 22.27 3.91 22.96
N GLY A 444 22.41 2.57 23.04
CA GLY A 444 21.69 1.67 22.15
C GLY A 444 22.44 0.37 21.84
N LEU A 445 22.00 -0.30 20.77
CA LEU A 445 22.71 -1.45 20.17
C LEU A 445 23.66 -0.97 19.11
N ASN A 446 24.90 -1.41 19.19
CA ASN A 446 25.94 -1.12 18.21
C ASN A 446 26.44 -2.42 17.57
N ILE A 447 27.03 -2.31 16.40
CA ILE A 447 27.78 -3.41 15.77
C ILE A 447 29.24 -3.01 15.60
N ALA A 448 30.15 -3.85 16.07
CA ALA A 448 31.56 -3.77 15.78
C ALA A 448 31.92 -4.77 14.66
N LEU A 449 32.71 -4.36 13.70
CA LEU A 449 33.07 -5.14 12.53
C LEU A 449 34.60 -5.44 12.55
N TYR A 450 34.95 -6.63 12.06
CA TYR A 450 36.36 -7.09 11.98
C TYR A 450 36.61 -7.75 10.64
N GLY A 451 37.62 -7.33 9.91
CA GLY A 451 37.99 -7.90 8.61
C GLY A 451 38.01 -6.89 7.47
N THR A 452 38.12 -7.35 6.26
CA THR A 452 38.25 -6.49 5.07
C THR A 452 37.13 -6.78 4.08
N ILE A 453 36.49 -5.74 3.56
CA ILE A 453 35.52 -5.87 2.45
C ILE A 453 36.29 -6.38 1.23
N PRO A 454 35.91 -7.55 0.65
CA PRO A 454 36.59 -8.07 -0.53
C PRO A 454 36.47 -7.11 -1.73
N GLU A 455 37.55 -6.94 -2.47
CA GLU A 455 37.51 -6.20 -3.73
C GLU A 455 36.52 -6.85 -4.72
N PRO A 456 35.80 -6.06 -5.54
CA PRO A 456 34.83 -6.58 -6.52
C PRO A 456 35.42 -7.62 -7.48
N SER A 457 36.73 -7.52 -7.79
CA SER A 457 37.48 -8.50 -8.59
C SER A 457 37.60 -9.86 -7.89
N GLU A 458 37.76 -9.88 -6.57
CA GLU A 458 37.81 -11.12 -5.78
C GLU A 458 36.44 -11.79 -5.68
N VAL A 459 35.40 -11.02 -5.44
CA VAL A 459 33.99 -11.51 -5.43
C VAL A 459 33.65 -12.10 -6.80
N ALA A 460 33.96 -11.42 -7.89
CA ALA A 460 33.76 -11.93 -9.24
C ALA A 460 34.57 -13.20 -9.52
N LEU A 461 35.76 -13.31 -8.99
CA LEU A 461 36.62 -14.50 -9.12
C LEU A 461 36.01 -15.69 -8.37
N PHE A 462 35.50 -15.48 -7.15
CA PHE A 462 34.86 -16.54 -6.36
C PHE A 462 33.54 -17.01 -7.02
N ILE A 463 32.71 -16.10 -7.50
CA ILE A 463 31.49 -16.45 -8.23
C ILE A 463 31.79 -17.16 -9.54
N GLY A 464 32.81 -16.68 -10.28
CA GLY A 464 33.30 -17.31 -11.51
C GLY A 464 33.87 -18.71 -11.28
N ALA A 465 34.68 -18.89 -10.22
CA ALA A 465 35.19 -20.20 -9.82
C ALA A 465 34.08 -21.15 -9.41
N ALA A 466 33.10 -20.72 -8.59
CA ALA A 466 31.96 -21.52 -8.19
C ALA A 466 31.08 -21.93 -9.40
N ALA A 467 30.85 -21.03 -10.34
CA ALA A 467 30.16 -21.34 -11.58
C ALA A 467 30.90 -22.35 -12.45
N LEU A 468 32.22 -22.24 -12.54
CA LEU A 468 33.08 -23.21 -13.25
C LEU A 468 33.06 -24.58 -12.56
N PHE A 469 33.15 -24.65 -11.24
CA PHE A 469 33.01 -25.88 -10.48
C PHE A 469 31.67 -26.57 -10.69
N LEU A 470 30.58 -25.81 -10.64
CA LEU A 470 29.23 -26.32 -10.91
C LEU A 470 29.06 -26.81 -12.35
N ALA A 471 29.61 -26.11 -13.32
CA ALA A 471 29.62 -26.54 -14.72
C ALA A 471 30.43 -27.82 -14.94
N ALA A 472 31.60 -27.91 -14.31
CA ALA A 472 32.44 -29.11 -14.35
C ALA A 472 31.76 -30.31 -13.64
N TYR A 473 31.14 -30.10 -12.50
CA TYR A 473 30.38 -31.09 -11.78
C TYR A 473 29.17 -31.62 -12.58
N LYS A 474 28.36 -30.72 -13.19
CA LYS A 474 27.29 -31.12 -14.09
C LYS A 474 27.79 -31.91 -15.32
N ARG A 475 28.96 -31.59 -15.83
CA ARG A 475 29.59 -32.34 -16.94
C ARG A 475 30.06 -33.74 -16.55
N ARG A 476 30.43 -33.92 -15.27
CA ARG A 476 30.83 -35.26 -14.72
C ARG A 476 29.62 -36.16 -14.49
N LEU A 477 28.45 -35.59 -14.13
CA LEU A 477 27.24 -36.34 -13.92
C LEU A 477 26.52 -36.75 -15.23
N ARG A 478 26.94 -36.19 -16.37
CA ARG A 478 26.38 -36.55 -17.70
C ARG A 478 27.23 -37.53 -18.47
N LYS A 479 28.34 -38.02 -17.92
CA LYS A 479 29.12 -39.14 -18.38
C LYS A 479 28.88 -40.37 -17.47
#